data_7b1f6ba13998878eddc4d2aff31f6402
#
_entry.id   7b1f6ba13998878eddc4d2aff31f6402
#
_cell.length_a   1.000
_cell.length_b   1.000
_cell.length_c   1.000
_cell.angle_alpha   90.00
_cell.angle_beta   90.00
_cell.angle_gamma   90.00
#
_symmetry.space_group_name_H-M   'P 1'
#
loop_
_entity.id
_entity.type
_entity.pdbx_description
1 polymer ?
#
loop_
_entity_poly.entity_id
_entity_poly.type
_entity_poly.pdbx_seq_one_letter_code
_entity_poly.pdbx_strand_id
1 'polypeptide(L)'
;MDRLDPDTLTLDIGNGKRLKITRHSIQCVLGLPNRGRRIVAPDKHKQKEALSNLKRKLGIEPGGDVKVKDLTNWIEKGETDPFSIRCFIMILLGKLLVPGTSDYITGKEAALTEDMENLHSINWASVIYDDIAIAAKLWRSKKACTNPSMQGCVLFPLVSTTLHFFSNPNRNVLLCM
;
A
#
# COMPACT_ATOMS: atom_id res chain seq x y z
N MET A 1 7.70 -7.00 11.35
CA MET A 1 6.35 -7.55 11.69
C MET A 1 6.31 -8.28 13.03
N ASP A 2 7.37 -8.94 13.49
CA ASP A 2 7.36 -9.68 14.79
C ASP A 2 7.07 -8.81 16.02
N ARG A 3 7.34 -7.51 15.94
CA ARG A 3 7.03 -6.53 16.99
C ARG A 3 5.65 -5.89 16.87
N LEU A 4 4.87 -6.23 15.85
CA LEU A 4 3.51 -5.73 15.66
C LEU A 4 2.51 -6.75 16.20
N ASP A 5 1.73 -6.34 17.18
CA ASP A 5 0.58 -7.10 17.66
C ASP A 5 -0.58 -6.97 16.64
N PRO A 6 -1.00 -8.06 15.99
CA PRO A 6 -2.03 -8.02 14.96
C PRO A 6 -3.44 -7.80 15.49
N ASP A 7 -3.69 -7.99 16.78
CA ASP A 7 -5.02 -7.84 17.36
C ASP A 7 -5.27 -6.40 17.81
N THR A 8 -4.23 -5.74 18.34
CA THR A 8 -4.31 -4.36 18.81
C THR A 8 -3.71 -3.35 17.82
N LEU A 9 -3.00 -3.83 16.79
CA LEU A 9 -2.17 -3.04 15.86
C LEU A 9 -1.22 -2.11 16.61
N THR A 10 -0.58 -2.64 17.63
CA THR A 10 0.41 -1.93 18.44
C THR A 10 1.81 -2.43 18.11
N LEU A 11 2.68 -1.53 17.65
CA LEU A 11 4.06 -1.79 17.32
C LEU A 11 4.94 -1.51 18.53
N ASP A 12 5.70 -2.50 18.97
CA ASP A 12 6.77 -2.31 19.96
C ASP A 12 8.00 -1.71 19.28
N ILE A 13 8.33 -0.47 19.66
CA ILE A 13 9.49 0.25 19.12
C ILE A 13 10.73 0.17 20.03
N GLY A 14 10.67 -0.66 21.04
CA GLY A 14 11.76 -0.89 21.99
C GLY A 14 11.76 0.07 23.18
N ASN A 15 12.57 -0.25 24.21
CA ASN A 15 12.67 0.52 25.45
C ASN A 15 11.33 0.74 26.16
N GLY A 16 10.42 -0.23 26.13
CA GLY A 16 9.08 -0.14 26.72
C GLY A 16 8.12 0.80 25.98
N LYS A 17 8.52 1.37 24.85
CA LYS A 17 7.69 2.27 24.05
C LYS A 17 6.87 1.50 23.04
N ARG A 18 5.61 1.90 22.91
CA ARG A 18 4.66 1.29 21.98
C ARG A 18 3.99 2.35 21.12
N LEU A 19 3.85 2.07 19.84
CA LEU A 19 3.16 2.92 18.86
C LEU A 19 1.89 2.22 18.41
N LYS A 20 0.74 2.80 18.70
CA LYS A 20 -0.55 2.29 18.22
C LYS A 20 -0.80 2.79 16.80
N ILE A 21 -0.99 1.87 15.87
CA ILE A 21 -1.38 2.19 14.50
C ILE A 21 -2.88 2.48 14.48
N THR A 22 -3.25 3.66 14.01
CA THR A 22 -4.63 4.11 13.89
C THR A 22 -4.83 4.78 12.53
N ARG A 23 -6.07 4.91 12.06
CA ARG A 23 -6.38 5.65 10.84
C ARG A 23 -5.92 7.10 10.92
N HIS A 24 -6.02 7.71 12.11
CA HIS A 24 -5.54 9.06 12.34
C HIS A 24 -4.01 9.16 12.23
N SER A 25 -3.26 8.22 12.82
CA SER A 25 -1.80 8.22 12.68
C SER A 25 -1.37 8.00 11.21
N ILE A 26 -2.10 7.19 10.44
CA ILE A 26 -1.85 7.03 8.99
C ILE A 26 -2.09 8.35 8.24
N GLN A 27 -3.18 9.06 8.55
CA GLN A 27 -3.44 10.39 8.01
C GLN A 27 -2.29 11.36 8.33
N CYS A 28 -1.86 11.43 9.58
CA CYS A 28 -0.80 12.35 10.01
C CYS A 28 0.54 12.04 9.33
N VAL A 29 0.88 10.77 9.15
CA VAL A 29 2.18 10.34 8.62
C VAL A 29 2.24 10.39 7.10
N LEU A 30 1.17 9.93 6.43
CA LEU A 30 1.16 9.81 4.97
C LEU A 30 0.40 10.96 4.27
N GLY A 31 -0.24 11.86 5.02
CA GLY A 31 -1.04 12.95 4.45
C GLY A 31 -2.32 12.49 3.74
N LEU A 32 -2.74 11.25 3.96
CA LEU A 32 -3.85 10.65 3.22
C LEU A 32 -5.21 10.92 3.89
N PRO A 33 -6.30 11.08 3.12
CA PRO A 33 -7.63 11.34 3.66
C PRO A 33 -8.09 10.24 4.64
N ASN A 34 -8.57 10.65 5.82
CA ASN A 34 -9.22 9.77 6.81
C ASN A 34 -10.74 10.00 6.86
N ARG A 35 -11.29 10.58 5.81
CA ARG A 35 -12.73 10.81 5.60
C ARG A 35 -13.09 10.35 4.21
N GLY A 36 -14.38 10.06 4.00
CA GLY A 36 -14.87 9.66 2.70
C GLY A 36 -15.40 8.23 2.67
N ARG A 37 -15.64 7.75 1.46
CA ARG A 37 -16.23 6.44 1.20
C ARG A 37 -15.23 5.33 1.56
N ARG A 38 -15.69 4.37 2.36
CA ARG A 38 -14.92 3.15 2.61
C ARG A 38 -14.96 2.29 1.33
N ILE A 39 -13.80 1.87 0.85
CA ILE A 39 -13.75 0.91 -0.25
C ILE A 39 -14.06 -0.47 0.31
N VAL A 40 -15.06 -1.09 -0.28
CA VAL A 40 -15.20 -2.54 -0.23
C VAL A 40 -14.28 -3.10 -1.31
N ALA A 41 -13.44 -4.07 -0.96
CA ALA A 41 -12.56 -4.70 -1.95
C ALA A 41 -13.38 -5.11 -3.19
N PRO A 42 -12.96 -4.73 -4.41
CA PRO A 42 -13.68 -5.11 -5.61
C PRO A 42 -13.85 -6.62 -5.67
N ASP A 43 -15.03 -7.06 -6.08
CA ASP A 43 -15.26 -8.50 -6.28
C ASP A 43 -14.34 -9.06 -7.38
N LYS A 44 -14.19 -10.39 -7.41
CA LYS A 44 -13.28 -11.05 -8.36
C LYS A 44 -13.66 -10.81 -9.83
N HIS A 45 -14.94 -10.62 -10.12
CA HIS A 45 -15.41 -10.37 -11.47
C HIS A 45 -14.95 -8.98 -11.95
N LYS A 46 -15.21 -7.95 -11.14
CA LYS A 46 -14.75 -6.58 -11.43
C LYS A 46 -13.24 -6.49 -11.54
N GLN A 47 -12.48 -7.18 -10.68
CA GLN A 47 -11.03 -7.24 -10.78
C GLN A 47 -10.56 -7.83 -12.12
N LYS A 48 -11.21 -8.91 -12.58
CA LYS A 48 -10.90 -9.57 -13.84
C LYS A 48 -11.20 -8.68 -15.04
N GLU A 49 -12.35 -8.02 -15.02
CA GLU A 49 -12.79 -7.10 -16.06
C GLU A 49 -11.84 -5.87 -16.16
N ALA A 50 -11.57 -5.21 -15.05
CA ALA A 50 -10.67 -4.07 -14.98
C ALA A 50 -9.25 -4.41 -15.46
N LEU A 51 -8.74 -5.59 -15.10
CA LEU A 51 -7.43 -6.06 -15.57
C LEU A 51 -7.45 -6.35 -17.08
N SER A 52 -8.51 -6.94 -17.59
CA SER A 52 -8.67 -7.20 -19.04
C SER A 52 -8.70 -5.89 -19.84
N ASN A 53 -9.45 -4.89 -19.35
CA ASN A 53 -9.51 -3.56 -19.95
C ASN A 53 -8.14 -2.86 -19.93
N LEU A 54 -7.41 -2.98 -18.83
CA LEU A 54 -6.06 -2.45 -18.69
C LEU A 54 -5.09 -3.09 -19.69
N LYS A 55 -5.07 -4.43 -19.79
CA LYS A 55 -4.24 -5.17 -20.75
C LYS A 55 -4.50 -4.73 -22.18
N ARG A 56 -5.78 -4.65 -22.57
CA ARG A 56 -6.17 -4.19 -23.90
C ARG A 56 -5.65 -2.79 -24.21
N LYS A 57 -5.72 -1.87 -23.22
CA LYS A 57 -5.24 -0.49 -23.40
C LYS A 57 -3.71 -0.42 -23.52
N LEU A 58 -3.00 -1.30 -22.83
CA LEU A 58 -1.54 -1.40 -22.88
C LEU A 58 -1.02 -2.22 -24.07
N GLY A 59 -1.89 -2.89 -24.83
CA GLY A 59 -1.50 -3.78 -25.93
C GLY A 59 -0.89 -5.10 -25.44
N ILE A 60 -1.27 -5.55 -24.24
CA ILE A 60 -0.78 -6.80 -23.65
C ILE A 60 -1.77 -7.93 -23.98
N GLU A 61 -1.25 -9.07 -24.41
CA GLU A 61 -2.04 -10.26 -24.69
C GLU A 61 -2.85 -10.73 -23.46
N PRO A 62 -4.04 -11.33 -23.62
CA PRO A 62 -4.90 -11.71 -22.49
C PRO A 62 -4.22 -12.57 -21.43
N GLY A 63 -3.31 -13.48 -21.84
CA GLY A 63 -2.54 -14.34 -20.95
C GLY A 63 -1.30 -13.69 -20.34
N GLY A 64 -0.87 -12.52 -20.82
CA GLY A 64 0.32 -11.82 -20.31
C GLY A 64 0.09 -11.15 -18.98
N ASP A 65 1.16 -10.90 -18.24
CA ASP A 65 1.14 -10.14 -16.98
C ASP A 65 1.42 -8.66 -17.21
N VAL A 66 0.73 -7.79 -16.48
CA VAL A 66 0.97 -6.35 -16.51
C VAL A 66 2.11 -6.03 -15.55
N LYS A 67 3.30 -5.78 -16.08
CA LYS A 67 4.48 -5.42 -15.28
C LYS A 67 4.49 -3.92 -14.95
N VAL A 68 5.12 -3.57 -13.85
CA VAL A 68 5.34 -2.15 -13.50
C VAL A 68 6.02 -1.41 -14.65
N LYS A 69 6.97 -2.07 -15.34
CA LYS A 69 7.67 -1.50 -16.49
C LYS A 69 6.72 -1.08 -17.63
N ASP A 70 5.62 -1.81 -17.85
CA ASP A 70 4.66 -1.48 -18.90
C ASP A 70 3.94 -0.16 -18.60
N LEU A 71 3.61 0.07 -17.32
CA LEU A 71 3.01 1.32 -16.87
C LEU A 71 4.03 2.46 -16.88
N THR A 72 5.27 2.20 -16.45
CA THR A 72 6.36 3.19 -16.49
C THR A 72 6.65 3.63 -17.91
N ASN A 73 6.76 2.70 -18.85
CA ASN A 73 6.95 3.00 -20.28
C ASN A 73 5.81 3.86 -20.84
N TRP A 74 4.58 3.69 -20.35
CA TRP A 74 3.46 4.55 -20.74
C TRP A 74 3.63 5.97 -20.22
N ILE A 75 3.97 6.12 -18.94
CA ILE A 75 4.22 7.43 -18.32
C ILE A 75 5.37 8.18 -19.00
N GLU A 76 6.45 7.47 -19.37
CA GLU A 76 7.64 8.03 -20.02
C GLU A 76 7.40 8.55 -21.44
N LYS A 77 6.28 8.19 -22.08
CA LYS A 77 5.87 8.80 -23.35
C LYS A 77 5.57 10.30 -23.23
N GLY A 78 5.50 10.81 -22.01
CA GLY A 78 5.40 12.25 -21.73
C GLY A 78 4.02 12.86 -21.92
N GLU A 79 3.00 12.05 -22.16
CA GLU A 79 1.63 12.52 -22.25
C GLU A 79 1.03 12.71 -20.84
N THR A 80 0.62 13.95 -20.53
CA THR A 80 -0.10 14.25 -19.28
C THR A 80 -1.58 13.95 -19.46
N ASP A 81 -1.89 12.70 -19.81
CA ASP A 81 -3.27 12.24 -19.96
C ASP A 81 -3.78 11.57 -18.66
N PRO A 82 -5.10 11.46 -18.48
CA PRO A 82 -5.68 10.80 -17.31
C PRO A 82 -5.21 9.36 -17.11
N PHE A 83 -4.82 8.67 -18.18
CA PHE A 83 -4.37 7.29 -18.10
C PHE A 83 -2.93 7.20 -17.58
N SER A 84 -2.05 8.13 -17.93
CA SER A 84 -0.70 8.23 -17.35
C SER A 84 -0.77 8.46 -15.84
N ILE A 85 -1.68 9.34 -15.38
CA ILE A 85 -1.94 9.55 -13.95
C ILE A 85 -2.46 8.24 -13.30
N ARG A 86 -3.38 7.55 -13.96
CA ARG A 86 -3.88 6.25 -13.50
C ARG A 86 -2.76 5.21 -13.37
N CYS A 87 -1.86 5.12 -14.34
CA CYS A 87 -0.70 4.23 -14.30
C CYS A 87 0.18 4.53 -13.09
N PHE A 88 0.47 5.80 -12.82
CA PHE A 88 1.23 6.23 -11.65
C PHE A 88 0.54 5.81 -10.34
N ILE A 89 -0.76 6.05 -10.21
CA ILE A 89 -1.52 5.68 -9.01
C ILE A 89 -1.56 4.17 -8.82
N MET A 90 -1.69 3.36 -9.89
CA MET A 90 -1.61 1.90 -9.80
C MET A 90 -0.26 1.42 -9.26
N ILE A 91 0.85 2.02 -9.73
CA ILE A 91 2.19 1.71 -9.22
C ILE A 91 2.29 2.09 -7.74
N LEU A 92 1.85 3.29 -7.37
CA LEU A 92 1.85 3.78 -5.99
C LEU A 92 1.06 2.85 -5.06
N LEU A 93 -0.14 2.45 -5.45
CA LEU A 93 -0.98 1.52 -4.71
C LEU A 93 -0.32 0.15 -4.56
N GLY A 94 0.08 -0.45 -5.68
CA GLY A 94 0.57 -1.84 -5.69
C GLY A 94 1.98 -2.01 -5.13
N LYS A 95 2.78 -0.95 -5.01
CA LYS A 95 4.17 -1.05 -4.54
C LYS A 95 4.44 -0.35 -3.21
N LEU A 96 3.65 0.64 -2.83
CA LEU A 96 3.89 1.42 -1.63
C LEU A 96 2.75 1.37 -0.62
N LEU A 97 1.52 1.59 -1.04
CA LEU A 97 0.41 1.79 -0.11
C LEU A 97 -0.29 0.48 0.30
N VAL A 98 -0.48 -0.43 -0.66
CA VAL A 98 -1.18 -1.71 -0.45
C VAL A 98 -0.42 -2.84 -1.18
N PRO A 99 0.89 -3.00 -0.90
CA PRO A 99 1.71 -3.93 -1.64
C PRO A 99 1.28 -5.38 -1.43
N GLY A 100 1.06 -6.08 -2.53
CA GLY A 100 0.89 -7.53 -2.57
C GLY A 100 2.22 -8.27 -2.68
N THR A 101 2.18 -9.59 -2.83
CA THR A 101 3.36 -10.44 -3.09
C THR A 101 3.72 -10.51 -4.56
N SER A 102 2.88 -9.99 -5.43
CA SER A 102 3.07 -10.03 -6.88
C SER A 102 3.95 -8.87 -7.34
N ASP A 103 4.87 -9.14 -8.26
CA ASP A 103 5.62 -8.10 -8.98
C ASP A 103 4.82 -7.46 -10.12
N TYR A 104 3.65 -8.02 -10.39
CA TYR A 104 2.73 -7.56 -11.42
C TYR A 104 1.62 -6.70 -10.84
N ILE A 105 1.04 -5.85 -11.68
CA ILE A 105 -0.20 -5.14 -11.37
C ILE A 105 -1.35 -6.14 -11.45
N THR A 106 -2.15 -6.19 -10.41
CA THR A 106 -3.26 -7.12 -10.31
C THR A 106 -4.59 -6.47 -10.63
N GLY A 107 -5.64 -7.28 -10.72
CA GLY A 107 -7.00 -6.76 -10.92
C GLY A 107 -7.47 -5.87 -9.77
N LYS A 108 -6.87 -5.99 -8.57
CA LYS A 108 -7.20 -5.14 -7.42
C LYS A 108 -6.82 -3.68 -7.70
N GLU A 109 -5.56 -3.41 -8.08
CA GLU A 109 -5.09 -2.07 -8.39
C GLU A 109 -5.82 -1.52 -9.62
N ALA A 110 -6.02 -2.35 -10.66
CA ALA A 110 -6.74 -1.95 -11.85
C ALA A 110 -8.18 -1.52 -11.53
N ALA A 111 -8.92 -2.28 -10.72
CA ALA A 111 -10.29 -1.96 -10.35
C ALA A 111 -10.40 -0.78 -9.39
N LEU A 112 -9.45 -0.63 -8.45
CA LEU A 112 -9.43 0.49 -7.51
C LEU A 112 -9.19 1.84 -8.21
N THR A 113 -8.52 1.84 -9.34
CA THR A 113 -8.18 3.05 -10.11
C THR A 113 -9.06 3.27 -11.33
N GLU A 114 -10.11 2.50 -11.52
CA GLU A 114 -11.00 2.62 -12.69
C GLU A 114 -11.81 3.92 -12.66
N ASP A 115 -12.26 4.30 -11.47
CA ASP A 115 -13.01 5.54 -11.22
C ASP A 115 -12.06 6.64 -10.70
N MET A 116 -11.31 7.24 -11.62
CA MET A 116 -10.32 8.27 -11.31
C MET A 116 -10.94 9.54 -10.72
N GLU A 117 -12.15 9.91 -11.15
CA GLU A 117 -12.83 11.13 -10.69
C GLU A 117 -13.19 11.06 -9.21
N ASN A 118 -13.50 9.88 -8.71
CA ASN A 118 -13.91 9.66 -7.32
C ASN A 118 -12.79 9.20 -6.39
N LEU A 119 -11.54 9.13 -6.84
CA LEU A 119 -10.41 8.75 -5.99
C LEU A 119 -10.25 9.64 -4.75
N HIS A 120 -10.55 10.93 -4.88
CA HIS A 120 -10.50 11.91 -3.78
C HIS A 120 -11.55 11.65 -2.70
N SER A 121 -12.65 10.97 -3.04
CA SER A 121 -13.74 10.64 -2.11
C SER A 121 -13.45 9.42 -1.24
N ILE A 122 -12.32 8.75 -1.46
CA ILE A 122 -11.96 7.50 -0.78
C ILE A 122 -11.27 7.78 0.55
N ASN A 123 -11.66 7.03 1.58
CA ASN A 123 -10.95 7.00 2.86
C ASN A 123 -9.68 6.13 2.76
N TRP A 124 -8.61 6.70 2.21
CA TRP A 124 -7.34 6.01 1.98
C TRP A 124 -6.66 5.55 3.27
N ALA A 125 -6.80 6.32 4.36
CA ALA A 125 -6.27 5.92 5.66
C ALA A 125 -6.92 4.62 6.17
N SER A 126 -8.23 4.43 5.91
CA SER A 126 -8.91 3.17 6.23
C SER A 126 -8.42 2.01 5.35
N VAL A 127 -8.19 2.23 4.05
CA VAL A 127 -7.68 1.19 3.14
C VAL A 127 -6.33 0.67 3.63
N ILE A 128 -5.41 1.57 3.97
CA ILE A 128 -4.08 1.21 4.45
C ILE A 128 -4.14 0.56 5.83
N TYR A 129 -4.99 1.06 6.72
CA TYR A 129 -5.20 0.47 8.04
C TYR A 129 -5.67 -0.98 7.94
N ASP A 130 -6.69 -1.22 7.12
CA ASP A 130 -7.26 -2.55 6.91
C ASP A 130 -6.21 -3.49 6.25
N ASP A 131 -5.40 -2.99 5.32
CA ASP A 131 -4.30 -3.75 4.70
C ASP A 131 -3.20 -4.14 5.69
N ILE A 132 -2.76 -3.21 6.55
CA ILE A 132 -1.79 -3.51 7.62
C ILE A 132 -2.36 -4.55 8.60
N ALA A 133 -3.63 -4.45 8.95
CA ALA A 133 -4.29 -5.39 9.86
C ALA A 133 -4.34 -6.81 9.26
N ILE A 134 -4.69 -6.93 7.98
CA ILE A 134 -4.71 -8.20 7.26
C ILE A 134 -3.29 -8.77 7.17
N ALA A 135 -2.33 -7.95 6.79
CA ALA A 135 -0.92 -8.35 6.66
C ALA A 135 -0.33 -8.84 7.98
N ALA A 136 -0.63 -8.18 9.09
CA ALA A 136 -0.16 -8.57 10.42
C ALA A 136 -0.73 -9.94 10.85
N LYS A 137 -2.01 -10.19 10.59
CA LYS A 137 -2.65 -11.49 10.86
C LYS A 137 -2.07 -12.61 9.98
N LEU A 138 -1.89 -12.33 8.68
CA LEU A 138 -1.28 -13.29 7.75
C LEU A 138 0.17 -13.61 8.13
N TRP A 139 0.93 -12.62 8.56
CA TRP A 139 2.31 -12.83 9.05
C TRP A 139 2.33 -13.77 10.24
N ARG A 140 1.47 -13.54 11.25
CA ARG A 140 1.36 -14.42 12.43
C ARG A 140 0.99 -15.84 12.03
N SER A 141 0.04 -16.03 11.11
CA SER A 141 -0.39 -17.36 10.65
C SER A 141 0.69 -18.11 9.84
N LYS A 142 1.55 -17.38 9.10
CA LYS A 142 2.61 -17.95 8.26
C LYS A 142 3.96 -18.07 8.95
N LYS A 143 4.10 -17.66 10.21
CA LYS A 143 5.37 -17.67 10.95
C LYS A 143 6.02 -19.06 11.03
N ALA A 144 5.24 -20.13 10.88
CA ALA A 144 5.73 -21.52 10.82
C ALA A 144 6.20 -21.95 9.42
N CYS A 145 6.07 -21.12 8.38
CA CYS A 145 6.49 -21.46 7.02
C CYS A 145 7.96 -21.12 6.81
N THR A 146 8.64 -21.91 5.99
CA THR A 146 10.09 -21.80 5.72
C THR A 146 10.49 -20.49 5.05
N ASN A 147 9.57 -19.82 4.31
CA ASN A 147 9.82 -18.53 3.65
C ASN A 147 8.55 -17.63 3.75
N PRO A 148 8.33 -16.97 4.89
CA PRO A 148 7.20 -16.05 4.99
C PRO A 148 7.45 -14.80 4.16
N SER A 149 6.60 -14.55 3.15
CA SER A 149 6.62 -13.29 2.42
C SER A 149 5.87 -12.20 3.20
N MET A 150 6.49 -11.04 3.36
CA MET A 150 5.88 -9.90 4.02
C MET A 150 4.97 -9.15 3.03
N GLN A 151 3.73 -8.94 3.42
CA GLN A 151 2.73 -8.16 2.69
C GLN A 151 2.33 -6.94 3.53
N GLY A 152 1.66 -5.98 2.92
CA GLY A 152 1.11 -4.81 3.59
C GLY A 152 2.01 -3.58 3.56
N CYS A 153 1.45 -2.45 3.88
CA CYS A 153 2.11 -1.15 3.84
C CYS A 153 3.25 -1.05 4.86
N VAL A 154 4.45 -1.49 4.48
CA VAL A 154 5.67 -1.41 5.31
C VAL A 154 6.15 0.03 5.46
N LEU A 155 5.80 0.89 4.49
CA LEU A 155 6.17 2.31 4.49
C LEU A 155 5.67 3.02 5.75
N PHE A 156 4.43 2.75 6.18
CA PHE A 156 3.86 3.41 7.34
C PHE A 156 4.62 3.11 8.65
N PRO A 157 4.85 1.85 9.07
CA PRO A 157 5.65 1.55 10.26
C PRO A 157 7.05 2.13 10.19
N LEU A 158 7.71 2.09 9.02
CA LEU A 158 9.04 2.63 8.83
C LEU A 158 9.09 4.15 9.07
N VAL A 159 8.22 4.92 8.40
CA VAL A 159 8.15 6.38 8.54
C VAL A 159 7.73 6.77 9.95
N SER A 160 6.75 6.07 10.53
CA SER A 160 6.27 6.35 11.89
C SER A 160 7.35 6.14 12.96
N THR A 161 8.15 5.08 12.84
CA THR A 161 9.27 4.84 13.77
C THR A 161 10.35 5.90 13.61
N THR A 162 10.69 6.26 12.37
CA THR A 162 11.68 7.29 12.06
C THR A 162 11.25 8.64 12.65
N LEU A 163 10.02 9.08 12.38
CA LEU A 163 9.48 10.33 12.94
C LEU A 163 9.48 10.32 14.48
N HIS A 164 9.14 9.20 15.10
CA HIS A 164 9.17 9.08 16.56
C HIS A 164 10.59 9.22 17.12
N PHE A 165 11.60 8.70 16.42
CA PHE A 165 13.00 8.86 16.80
C PHE A 165 13.46 10.31 16.71
N PHE A 166 13.13 11.03 15.65
CA PHE A 166 13.54 12.42 15.43
C PHE A 166 12.76 13.43 16.28
N SER A 167 11.52 13.15 16.65
CA SER A 167 10.70 14.04 17.49
C SER A 167 11.04 13.98 18.98
N ASN A 168 12.01 13.16 19.40
CA ASN A 168 12.38 13.00 20.81
C ASN A 168 13.72 13.71 21.09
N PRO A 169 13.72 14.97 21.59
CA PRO A 169 14.94 15.80 21.73
C PRO A 169 15.95 15.27 22.76
N ASN A 170 15.61 14.25 23.53
CA ASN A 170 16.45 13.70 24.61
C ASN A 170 17.33 12.51 24.17
N ARG A 171 17.57 12.27 22.90
CA ARG A 171 18.55 11.28 22.45
C ARG A 171 19.69 11.95 21.71
N ASN A 172 20.84 12.04 22.38
CA ASN A 172 22.14 12.14 21.72
C ASN A 172 22.25 10.98 20.74
N VAL A 173 21.98 11.25 19.47
CA VAL A 173 22.35 10.35 18.38
C VAL A 173 23.87 10.48 18.26
N LEU A 174 24.59 9.58 18.90
CA LEU A 174 25.97 9.28 18.52
C LEU A 174 25.88 8.71 17.09
N LEU A 175 26.03 9.61 16.12
CA LEU A 175 26.42 9.25 14.76
C LEU A 175 27.85 8.71 14.88
N CYS A 176 27.99 7.39 14.98
CA CYS A 176 29.25 6.74 14.65
C CYS A 176 29.50 6.96 13.17
N MET A 177 30.48 7.80 12.88
CA MET A 177 31.16 7.88 11.59
C MET A 177 31.81 6.54 11.25
#